data_e9e2dcc2252d5b2a88f16ebd9cc3f97f
#
_entry.id   e9e2dcc2252d5b2a88f16ebd9cc3f97f
#
_cell.length_a   1.000
_cell.length_b   1.000
_cell.length_c   1.000
_cell.angle_alpha   90.00
_cell.angle_beta   90.00
_cell.angle_gamma   90.00
#
_symmetry.space_group_name_H-M   'P 1'
#
loop_
_entity.id
_entity.type
_entity.pdbx_description
1 polymer ?
#
loop_
_entity_poly.entity_id
_entity_poly.type
_entity_poly.pdbx_seq_one_letter_code
_entity_poly.pdbx_strand_id
1 'polypeptide(L)'
;MRPTGTVSSAETPELPVPRGPLSAGVVEALRDGTPPAPHDDADPYGQDLQLALYCLYELHYRGFRGVEPEREWDPGLLALRRELELAFLTALRDDIPVGHDVEAELRGLLVETPDAWGATHHLRRDGRLWQLREYVTHRSLYHLKEADPQAWVIPRLSGAAKACFVTIEHDEYGAGRPERMHSHLFAVMMRALGVDDRYGAHLDVVPAETLAEVNLMSMCGLHRSLRGALLGQFATVELTSSPGSDRLVRAMRRLGCGPEATDFYAEHVEADAVHEQLVRRGVLGPLLTAEPELATDVVFGVRAAIHLAGRLEALLLERWARGESSLLAQARSGA
;
A
#
# COMPACT_ATOMS: atom_id res chain seq x y z
N MET A 1 27.87 22.42 16.03
CA MET A 1 27.20 21.38 15.19
C MET A 1 25.72 21.66 15.27
N ARG A 2 25.09 22.12 14.19
CA ARG A 2 23.64 22.28 14.14
C ARG A 2 23.02 20.89 13.89
N PRO A 3 21.90 20.53 14.51
CA PRO A 3 21.21 19.30 14.18
C PRO A 3 20.64 19.48 12.76
N THR A 4 21.21 18.79 11.80
CA THR A 4 20.71 18.67 10.44
C THR A 4 19.76 17.49 10.40
N GLY A 5 18.51 17.73 10.09
CA GLY A 5 17.58 16.64 9.85
C GLY A 5 16.12 16.94 10.19
N THR A 6 15.67 18.18 10.01
CA THR A 6 14.22 18.38 9.83
C THR A 6 13.87 17.94 8.42
N VAL A 7 13.03 16.90 8.30
CA VAL A 7 12.31 16.57 7.06
C VAL A 7 11.76 17.89 6.51
N SER A 8 12.05 18.17 5.25
CA SER A 8 11.59 19.42 4.63
C SER A 8 10.08 19.52 4.78
N SER A 9 9.56 20.66 5.24
CA SER A 9 8.11 20.90 5.36
C SER A 9 7.36 20.72 4.02
N ALA A 10 8.08 20.66 2.90
CA ALA A 10 7.55 20.38 1.58
C ALA A 10 7.23 18.88 1.34
N GLU A 11 7.74 17.98 2.20
CA GLU A 11 7.52 16.52 2.07
C GLU A 11 6.44 15.98 3.02
N THR A 12 5.89 16.82 3.89
CA THR A 12 4.85 16.45 4.85
C THR A 12 3.48 16.83 4.29
N PRO A 13 2.54 15.87 4.15
CA PRO A 13 1.21 16.13 3.60
C PRO A 13 0.35 16.99 4.53
N GLU A 14 -0.67 17.62 3.97
CA GLU A 14 -1.73 18.27 4.73
C GLU A 14 -2.67 17.22 5.36
N LEU A 15 -3.32 17.58 6.46
CA LEU A 15 -4.42 16.78 6.98
C LEU A 15 -5.56 16.69 5.94
N PRO A 16 -6.11 15.49 5.70
CA PRO A 16 -7.15 15.31 4.68
C PRO A 16 -8.49 15.92 5.08
N VAL A 17 -9.35 16.09 4.08
CA VAL A 17 -10.76 16.42 4.30
C VAL A 17 -11.48 15.21 4.89
N PRO A 18 -12.16 15.34 6.05
CA PRO A 18 -12.90 14.24 6.64
C PRO A 18 -14.00 13.67 5.71
N ARG A 19 -14.27 12.37 5.84
CA ARG A 19 -15.26 11.65 5.03
C ARG A 19 -16.47 11.16 5.84
N GLY A 20 -16.47 11.48 7.12
CA GLY A 20 -17.54 11.16 8.05
C GLY A 20 -17.16 11.55 9.48
N PRO A 21 -18.00 11.21 10.46
CA PRO A 21 -17.79 11.62 11.85
C PRO A 21 -16.51 11.07 12.47
N LEU A 22 -16.12 9.83 12.10
CA LEU A 22 -14.95 9.17 12.65
C LEU A 22 -13.65 9.84 12.17
N SER A 23 -13.50 10.02 10.87
CA SER A 23 -12.34 10.72 10.31
C SER A 23 -12.30 12.20 10.70
N ALA A 24 -13.45 12.84 10.91
CA ALA A 24 -13.53 14.21 11.46
C ALA A 24 -12.95 14.26 12.88
N GLY A 25 -13.37 13.35 13.75
CA GLY A 25 -12.84 13.27 15.12
C GLY A 25 -11.33 13.01 15.16
N VAL A 26 -10.82 12.14 14.27
CA VAL A 26 -9.37 11.91 14.16
C VAL A 26 -8.64 13.16 13.69
N VAL A 27 -9.12 13.83 12.63
CA VAL A 27 -8.49 15.06 12.10
C VAL A 27 -8.50 16.18 13.15
N GLU A 28 -9.58 16.36 13.91
CA GLU A 28 -9.66 17.32 15.02
C GLU A 28 -8.67 16.95 16.13
N ALA A 29 -8.62 15.67 16.53
CA ALA A 29 -7.68 15.21 17.54
C ALA A 29 -6.22 15.45 17.13
N LEU A 30 -5.88 15.25 15.87
CA LEU A 30 -4.55 15.52 15.34
C LEU A 30 -4.22 17.01 15.30
N ARG A 31 -5.21 17.87 15.03
CA ARG A 31 -5.02 19.31 14.88
C ARG A 31 -4.87 20.03 16.23
N ASP A 32 -5.74 19.73 17.18
CA ASP A 32 -5.85 20.51 18.43
C ASP A 32 -5.80 19.67 19.72
N GLY A 33 -5.74 18.34 19.58
CA GLY A 33 -5.67 17.43 20.72
C GLY A 33 -6.99 17.08 21.36
N THR A 34 -8.12 17.42 20.76
CA THR A 34 -9.44 17.00 21.23
C THR A 34 -9.53 15.47 21.20
N PRO A 35 -9.86 14.79 22.33
CA PRO A 35 -10.01 13.36 22.30
C PRO A 35 -11.09 12.92 21.29
N PRO A 36 -10.82 11.96 20.41
CA PRO A 36 -11.82 11.48 19.47
C PRO A 36 -12.98 10.81 20.22
N ALA A 37 -14.20 11.05 19.75
CA ALA A 37 -15.39 10.42 20.31
C ALA A 37 -15.44 8.92 19.96
N PRO A 38 -15.95 8.05 20.84
CA PRO A 38 -16.23 6.66 20.48
C PRO A 38 -17.21 6.59 19.30
N HIS A 39 -17.00 5.65 18.40
CA HIS A 39 -17.89 5.40 17.27
C HIS A 39 -18.30 3.93 17.24
N ASP A 40 -19.59 3.68 17.39
CA ASP A 40 -20.21 2.38 17.17
C ASP A 40 -20.65 2.31 15.68
N ASP A 41 -20.54 1.13 15.06
CA ASP A 41 -21.07 0.78 13.74
C ASP A 41 -20.46 1.45 12.48
N ALA A 42 -19.15 1.78 12.47
CA ALA A 42 -18.49 2.20 11.25
C ALA A 42 -18.29 1.00 10.28
N ASP A 43 -18.63 1.17 9.00
CA ASP A 43 -18.33 0.16 7.95
C ASP A 43 -16.82 -0.06 7.87
N PRO A 44 -16.32 -1.30 8.14
CA PRO A 44 -14.90 -1.61 8.13
C PRO A 44 -14.20 -1.33 6.79
N TYR A 45 -14.92 -1.40 5.69
CA TYR A 45 -14.43 -1.08 4.34
C TYR A 45 -14.84 0.32 3.87
N GLY A 46 -15.55 1.07 4.72
CA GLY A 46 -16.12 2.38 4.37
C GLY A 46 -15.09 3.51 4.33
N GLN A 47 -15.46 4.57 3.63
CA GLN A 47 -14.62 5.76 3.42
C GLN A 47 -14.15 6.40 4.73
N ASP A 48 -15.00 6.41 5.74
CA ASP A 48 -14.74 7.09 7.01
C ASP A 48 -13.71 6.33 7.86
N LEU A 49 -13.93 5.02 8.06
CA LEU A 49 -13.02 4.18 8.84
C LEU A 49 -11.66 4.06 8.18
N GLN A 50 -11.62 3.84 6.86
CA GLN A 50 -10.37 3.66 6.15
C GLN A 50 -9.53 4.94 6.12
N LEU A 51 -10.15 6.13 6.03
CA LEU A 51 -9.43 7.39 6.15
C LEU A 51 -8.91 7.61 7.57
N ALA A 52 -9.72 7.31 8.59
CA ALA A 52 -9.30 7.42 9.99
C ALA A 52 -8.07 6.54 10.28
N LEU A 53 -8.11 5.27 9.86
CA LEU A 53 -6.95 4.35 9.98
C LEU A 53 -5.73 4.88 9.25
N TYR A 54 -5.88 5.36 8.01
CA TYR A 54 -4.76 5.91 7.26
C TYR A 54 -4.10 7.07 8.01
N CYS A 55 -4.89 8.01 8.53
CA CYS A 55 -4.37 9.14 9.31
C CYS A 55 -3.58 8.69 10.54
N LEU A 56 -4.09 7.69 11.27
CA LEU A 56 -3.43 7.15 12.47
C LEU A 56 -2.16 6.38 12.14
N TYR A 57 -2.10 5.69 10.99
CA TYR A 57 -0.88 5.03 10.53
C TYR A 57 0.16 6.00 9.99
N GLU A 58 -0.27 7.07 9.31
CA GLU A 58 0.66 8.04 8.73
C GLU A 58 1.52 8.76 9.78
N LEU A 59 1.06 8.83 11.04
CA LEU A 59 1.87 9.33 12.16
C LEU A 59 3.18 8.55 12.36
N HIS A 60 3.21 7.27 11.99
CA HIS A 60 4.41 6.43 12.09
C HIS A 60 5.32 6.51 10.86
N TYR A 61 4.98 7.34 9.87
CA TYR A 61 5.79 7.59 8.68
C TYR A 61 6.27 9.04 8.65
N ARG A 62 5.54 9.91 7.95
CA ARG A 62 5.93 11.32 7.78
C ARG A 62 5.04 12.29 8.59
N GLY A 63 3.94 11.79 9.15
CA GLY A 63 2.96 12.60 9.84
C GLY A 63 2.24 13.57 8.91
N PHE A 64 1.69 14.63 9.49
CA PHE A 64 0.98 15.68 8.78
C PHE A 64 1.50 17.06 9.16
N ARG A 65 1.40 18.02 8.24
CA ARG A 65 1.81 19.39 8.49
C ARG A 65 1.00 20.01 9.64
N GLY A 66 1.71 20.58 10.60
CA GLY A 66 1.09 21.21 11.77
C GLY A 66 0.62 20.24 12.84
N VAL A 67 0.89 18.95 12.70
CA VAL A 67 0.65 17.94 13.73
C VAL A 67 1.93 17.72 14.53
N GLU A 68 1.84 17.77 15.85
CA GLU A 68 2.97 17.55 16.74
C GLU A 68 3.48 16.10 16.64
N PRO A 69 4.79 15.86 16.52
CA PRO A 69 5.36 14.50 16.37
C PRO A 69 5.00 13.55 17.51
N GLU A 70 4.82 14.07 18.72
CA GLU A 70 4.44 13.28 19.92
C GLU A 70 3.04 12.65 19.80
N ARG A 71 2.20 13.10 18.87
CA ARG A 71 0.91 12.46 18.58
C ARG A 71 1.05 11.02 18.12
N GLU A 72 2.18 10.64 17.55
CA GLU A 72 2.49 9.25 17.20
C GLU A 72 2.26 8.29 18.37
N TRP A 73 2.55 8.75 19.59
CA TRP A 73 2.50 7.93 20.81
C TRP A 73 1.38 8.34 21.77
N ASP A 74 0.42 9.13 21.33
CA ASP A 74 -0.74 9.53 22.15
C ASP A 74 -1.57 8.29 22.53
N PRO A 75 -1.76 7.98 23.84
CA PRO A 75 -2.46 6.79 24.27
C PRO A 75 -3.92 6.72 23.80
N GLY A 76 -4.60 7.89 23.68
CA GLY A 76 -5.98 7.96 23.20
C GLY A 76 -6.09 7.61 21.72
N LEU A 77 -5.18 8.13 20.89
CA LEU A 77 -5.12 7.80 19.47
C LEU A 77 -4.73 6.33 19.23
N LEU A 78 -3.81 5.78 20.03
CA LEU A 78 -3.46 4.37 19.97
C LEU A 78 -4.60 3.45 20.40
N ALA A 79 -5.39 3.84 21.40
CA ALA A 79 -6.57 3.09 21.82
C ALA A 79 -7.65 3.08 20.72
N LEU A 80 -7.96 4.26 20.13
CA LEU A 80 -8.88 4.36 19.02
C LEU A 80 -8.41 3.52 17.82
N ARG A 81 -7.13 3.65 17.44
CA ARG A 81 -6.57 2.85 16.33
C ARG A 81 -6.81 1.35 16.55
N ARG A 82 -6.57 0.86 17.76
CA ARG A 82 -6.80 -0.56 18.09
C ARG A 82 -8.25 -0.99 17.86
N GLU A 83 -9.22 -0.14 18.21
CA GLU A 83 -10.65 -0.44 17.99
C GLU A 83 -10.96 -0.54 16.50
N LEU A 84 -10.48 0.42 15.70
CA LEU A 84 -10.66 0.44 14.25
C LEU A 84 -9.95 -0.73 13.55
N GLU A 85 -8.73 -1.04 13.98
CA GLU A 85 -7.98 -2.21 13.51
C GLU A 85 -8.73 -3.50 13.80
N LEU A 86 -9.33 -3.63 14.98
CA LEU A 86 -10.11 -4.82 15.34
C LEU A 86 -11.32 -4.97 14.44
N ALA A 87 -12.05 -3.90 14.16
CA ALA A 87 -13.19 -3.91 13.24
C ALA A 87 -12.75 -4.33 11.83
N PHE A 88 -11.70 -3.73 11.29
CA PHE A 88 -11.17 -4.04 9.96
C PHE A 88 -10.63 -5.47 9.87
N LEU A 89 -9.82 -5.90 10.84
CA LEU A 89 -9.25 -7.25 10.87
C LEU A 89 -10.31 -8.33 11.04
N THR A 90 -11.36 -8.08 11.84
CA THR A 90 -12.50 -9.00 11.99
C THR A 90 -13.22 -9.17 10.66
N ALA A 91 -13.57 -8.07 9.98
CA ALA A 91 -14.22 -8.13 8.67
C ALA A 91 -13.37 -8.90 7.64
N LEU A 92 -12.05 -8.65 7.60
CA LEU A 92 -11.15 -9.41 6.72
C LEU A 92 -11.14 -10.90 7.06
N ARG A 93 -11.15 -11.28 8.34
CA ARG A 93 -11.17 -12.69 8.76
C ARG A 93 -12.50 -13.38 8.49
N ASP A 94 -13.60 -12.65 8.52
CA ASP A 94 -14.93 -13.18 8.19
C ASP A 94 -15.08 -13.40 6.67
N ASP A 95 -14.49 -12.53 5.86
CA ASP A 95 -14.55 -12.62 4.39
C ASP A 95 -13.56 -13.64 3.81
N ILE A 96 -12.47 -13.92 4.53
CA ILE A 96 -11.34 -14.71 4.00
C ILE A 96 -11.33 -16.10 4.64
N PRO A 97 -11.46 -17.16 3.83
CA PRO A 97 -11.38 -18.52 4.33
C PRO A 97 -10.04 -18.82 5.02
N VAL A 98 -10.07 -19.57 6.10
CA VAL A 98 -8.85 -20.04 6.77
C VAL A 98 -8.09 -21.04 5.88
N GLY A 99 -6.76 -20.95 5.87
CA GLY A 99 -5.89 -21.84 5.12
C GLY A 99 -4.51 -21.94 5.78
N HIS A 100 -3.74 -22.94 5.38
CA HIS A 100 -2.40 -23.19 5.92
C HIS A 100 -1.40 -23.74 4.88
N ASP A 101 -1.84 -24.01 3.66
CA ASP A 101 -0.98 -24.52 2.58
C ASP A 101 -0.37 -23.34 1.79
N VAL A 102 0.71 -22.78 2.35
CA VAL A 102 1.42 -21.63 1.77
C VAL A 102 1.93 -21.94 0.35
N GLU A 103 2.44 -23.16 0.12
CA GLU A 103 2.99 -23.51 -1.19
C GLU A 103 1.90 -23.59 -2.27
N ALA A 104 0.69 -24.04 -1.92
CA ALA A 104 -0.45 -24.03 -2.84
C ALA A 104 -0.89 -22.60 -3.19
N GLU A 105 -0.96 -21.71 -2.18
CA GLU A 105 -1.30 -20.29 -2.39
C GLU A 105 -0.28 -19.62 -3.33
N LEU A 106 1.01 -19.75 -3.04
CA LEU A 106 2.05 -19.11 -3.85
C LEU A 106 2.10 -19.66 -5.27
N ARG A 107 1.90 -20.98 -5.46
CA ARG A 107 1.81 -21.56 -6.82
C ARG A 107 0.63 -21.02 -7.61
N GLY A 108 -0.49 -20.76 -6.93
CA GLY A 108 -1.65 -20.12 -7.56
C GLY A 108 -1.35 -18.73 -8.12
N LEU A 109 -0.45 -17.97 -7.50
CA LEU A 109 -0.04 -16.65 -7.96
C LEU A 109 0.90 -16.67 -9.18
N LEU A 110 1.68 -17.75 -9.33
CA LEU A 110 2.65 -17.86 -10.43
C LEU A 110 2.01 -18.20 -11.77
N VAL A 111 0.78 -18.67 -11.79
CA VAL A 111 0.09 -19.14 -13.00
C VAL A 111 -1.11 -18.26 -13.27
N GLU A 112 -0.97 -17.38 -14.23
CA GLU A 112 -2.11 -16.59 -14.71
C GLU A 112 -3.02 -17.46 -15.58
N THR A 113 -4.33 -17.47 -15.28
CA THR A 113 -5.30 -18.21 -16.08
C THR A 113 -5.49 -17.57 -17.45
N PRO A 114 -5.84 -18.33 -18.52
CA PRO A 114 -5.99 -17.79 -19.88
C PRO A 114 -7.06 -16.70 -20.00
N ASP A 115 -8.02 -16.68 -19.10
CA ASP A 115 -9.13 -15.73 -19.00
C ASP A 115 -8.90 -14.66 -17.94
N ALA A 116 -7.70 -14.59 -17.37
CA ALA A 116 -7.35 -13.56 -16.40
C ALA A 116 -7.59 -12.15 -16.98
N TRP A 117 -8.29 -11.35 -16.21
CA TRP A 117 -8.65 -9.99 -16.59
C TRP A 117 -8.57 -9.07 -15.39
N GLY A 118 -8.04 -7.88 -15.61
CA GLY A 118 -7.87 -6.89 -14.56
C GLY A 118 -7.48 -5.53 -15.11
N ALA A 119 -7.24 -4.56 -14.22
CA ALA A 119 -6.94 -3.18 -14.58
C ALA A 119 -5.70 -3.06 -15.48
N THR A 120 -4.63 -3.81 -15.21
CA THR A 120 -3.42 -3.78 -16.05
C THR A 120 -3.63 -4.41 -17.43
N HIS A 121 -4.48 -5.45 -17.53
CA HIS A 121 -4.90 -6.03 -18.82
C HIS A 121 -5.70 -5.03 -19.64
N HIS A 122 -6.70 -4.36 -19.00
CA HIS A 122 -7.47 -3.30 -19.63
C HIS A 122 -6.56 -2.17 -20.13
N LEU A 123 -5.67 -1.67 -19.26
CA LEU A 123 -4.74 -0.59 -19.62
C LEU A 123 -3.84 -0.97 -20.80
N ARG A 124 -3.31 -2.19 -20.82
CA ARG A 124 -2.49 -2.69 -21.91
C ARG A 124 -3.25 -2.72 -23.25
N ARG A 125 -4.51 -3.21 -23.24
CA ARG A 125 -5.27 -3.48 -24.47
C ARG A 125 -6.03 -2.26 -24.97
N ASP A 126 -6.86 -1.67 -24.11
CA ASP A 126 -7.86 -0.68 -24.48
C ASP A 126 -7.75 0.63 -23.69
N GLY A 127 -6.91 0.66 -22.64
CA GLY A 127 -6.81 1.76 -21.70
C GLY A 127 -6.41 3.08 -22.36
N ARG A 128 -6.93 4.16 -21.81
CA ARG A 128 -6.64 5.55 -22.21
C ARG A 128 -5.69 6.21 -21.23
N LEU A 129 -5.05 7.30 -21.63
CA LEU A 129 -4.07 8.01 -20.80
C LEU A 129 -4.67 8.49 -19.46
N TRP A 130 -5.92 8.94 -19.45
CA TRP A 130 -6.56 9.37 -18.21
C TRP A 130 -6.77 8.20 -17.22
N GLN A 131 -7.08 7.00 -17.71
CA GLN A 131 -7.21 5.80 -16.87
C GLN A 131 -5.84 5.36 -16.30
N LEU A 132 -4.78 5.46 -17.11
CA LEU A 132 -3.42 5.23 -16.63
C LEU A 132 -3.03 6.23 -15.54
N ARG A 133 -3.35 7.51 -15.70
CA ARG A 133 -3.12 8.54 -14.68
C ARG A 133 -3.89 8.25 -13.39
N GLU A 134 -5.14 7.84 -13.48
CA GLU A 134 -5.92 7.42 -12.30
C GLU A 134 -5.30 6.19 -11.61
N TYR A 135 -4.91 5.18 -12.38
CA TYR A 135 -4.23 4.01 -11.85
C TYR A 135 -2.98 4.40 -11.05
N VAL A 136 -2.13 5.25 -11.61
CA VAL A 136 -0.94 5.77 -10.94
C VAL A 136 -1.31 6.60 -9.70
N THR A 137 -2.38 7.40 -9.76
CA THR A 137 -2.90 8.15 -8.61
C THR A 137 -3.29 7.23 -7.46
N HIS A 138 -4.01 6.14 -7.71
CA HIS A 138 -4.33 5.15 -6.68
C HIS A 138 -3.07 4.53 -6.07
N ARG A 139 -2.09 4.19 -6.88
CA ARG A 139 -0.85 3.56 -6.41
C ARG A 139 0.08 4.50 -5.65
N SER A 140 -0.09 5.83 -5.76
CA SER A 140 0.82 6.82 -5.17
C SER A 140 0.89 6.76 -3.65
N LEU A 141 -0.20 6.37 -2.96
CA LEU A 141 -0.22 6.32 -1.49
C LEU A 141 0.67 5.21 -0.91
N TYR A 142 1.00 4.19 -1.71
CA TYR A 142 1.97 3.17 -1.36
C TYR A 142 3.35 3.46 -1.97
N HIS A 143 3.44 3.58 -3.29
CA HIS A 143 4.75 3.62 -3.96
C HIS A 143 5.60 4.85 -3.61
N LEU A 144 5.02 5.96 -3.16
CA LEU A 144 5.80 7.09 -2.65
C LEU A 144 6.42 6.83 -1.25
N LYS A 145 6.09 5.71 -0.62
CA LYS A 145 6.71 5.20 0.62
C LYS A 145 7.05 3.70 0.52
N GLU A 146 7.36 3.24 -0.66
CA GLU A 146 7.86 1.89 -0.90
C GLU A 146 9.30 1.78 -0.38
N ALA A 147 9.68 0.87 0.46
CA ALA A 147 9.01 -0.25 1.08
C ALA A 147 8.85 -0.04 2.60
N ASP A 148 8.62 1.22 3.02
CA ASP A 148 8.58 1.59 4.44
C ASP A 148 7.65 0.71 5.31
N PRO A 149 6.42 0.33 4.84
CA PRO A 149 5.56 -0.54 5.66
C PRO A 149 6.15 -1.93 5.92
N GLN A 150 6.90 -2.47 4.97
CA GLN A 150 7.51 -3.79 5.04
C GLN A 150 8.76 -3.79 5.92
N ALA A 151 9.52 -2.69 5.96
CA ALA A 151 10.72 -2.55 6.78
C ALA A 151 10.48 -2.82 8.28
N TRP A 152 9.25 -2.61 8.79
CA TRP A 152 8.88 -2.91 10.17
C TRP A 152 9.03 -4.38 10.56
N VAL A 153 9.08 -5.32 9.60
CA VAL A 153 9.28 -6.73 9.92
C VAL A 153 10.74 -7.08 10.24
N ILE A 154 11.70 -6.27 9.78
CA ILE A 154 13.13 -6.55 9.90
C ILE A 154 13.53 -6.89 11.36
N PRO A 155 13.17 -6.10 12.39
CA PRO A 155 13.52 -6.44 13.78
C PRO A 155 12.83 -7.69 14.30
N ARG A 156 11.81 -8.20 13.60
CA ARG A 156 10.95 -9.34 14.03
C ARG A 156 11.31 -10.64 13.30
N LEU A 157 12.26 -10.60 12.38
CA LEU A 157 12.83 -11.76 11.70
C LEU A 157 14.20 -12.11 12.30
N SER A 158 14.66 -13.32 12.03
CA SER A 158 15.98 -13.83 12.43
C SER A 158 16.63 -14.66 11.32
N GLY A 159 17.94 -14.90 11.46
CA GLY A 159 18.68 -15.82 10.60
C GLY A 159 18.57 -15.53 9.11
N ALA A 160 18.39 -16.60 8.32
CA ALA A 160 18.34 -16.52 6.86
C ALA A 160 17.14 -15.68 6.37
N ALA A 161 15.96 -15.83 7.00
CA ALA A 161 14.78 -15.08 6.62
C ALA A 161 15.02 -13.56 6.71
N LYS A 162 15.63 -13.09 7.81
CA LYS A 162 16.01 -11.68 7.95
C LYS A 162 17.02 -11.24 6.89
N ALA A 163 18.08 -12.01 6.68
CA ALA A 163 19.15 -11.65 5.76
C ALA A 163 18.62 -11.50 4.34
N CYS A 164 17.80 -12.46 3.88
CA CYS A 164 17.18 -12.39 2.55
C CYS A 164 16.17 -11.25 2.42
N PHE A 165 15.36 -11.01 3.45
CA PHE A 165 14.41 -9.90 3.43
C PHE A 165 15.12 -8.55 3.32
N VAL A 166 16.20 -8.33 4.09
CA VAL A 166 17.01 -7.11 4.02
C VAL A 166 17.68 -6.94 2.64
N THR A 167 17.98 -8.04 1.93
CA THR A 167 18.51 -7.93 0.56
C THR A 167 17.46 -7.33 -0.38
N ILE A 168 16.21 -7.76 -0.29
CA ILE A 168 15.11 -7.20 -1.09
C ILE A 168 14.92 -5.71 -0.72
N GLU A 169 14.78 -5.40 0.57
CA GLU A 169 14.65 -4.01 1.03
C GLU A 169 15.82 -3.12 0.59
N HIS A 170 17.05 -3.66 0.56
CA HIS A 170 18.20 -2.92 0.05
C HIS A 170 18.01 -2.51 -1.42
N ASP A 171 17.46 -3.39 -2.24
CA ASP A 171 17.19 -3.10 -3.64
C ASP A 171 16.03 -2.09 -3.78
N GLU A 172 14.96 -2.23 -2.97
CA GLU A 172 13.84 -1.28 -2.90
C GLU A 172 14.30 0.15 -2.58
N TYR A 173 15.27 0.26 -1.66
CA TYR A 173 15.91 1.55 -1.32
C TYR A 173 17.07 1.92 -2.26
N GLY A 174 17.10 1.36 -3.49
CA GLY A 174 18.01 1.76 -4.56
C GLY A 174 19.45 1.31 -4.37
N ALA A 175 19.72 0.28 -3.56
CA ALA A 175 21.06 -0.22 -3.27
C ALA A 175 22.03 0.89 -2.83
N GLY A 176 21.55 1.80 -1.97
CA GLY A 176 22.30 2.94 -1.46
C GLY A 176 22.40 4.14 -2.42
N ARG A 177 21.65 4.13 -3.52
CA ARG A 177 21.59 5.22 -4.51
C ARG A 177 20.21 5.88 -4.48
N PRO A 178 20.08 7.12 -3.95
CA PRO A 178 18.79 7.79 -3.79
C PRO A 178 17.98 7.91 -5.10
N GLU A 179 18.67 8.13 -6.22
CA GLU A 179 18.06 8.22 -7.55
C GLU A 179 17.53 6.88 -8.09
N ARG A 180 17.85 5.77 -7.42
CA ARG A 180 17.38 4.42 -7.76
C ARG A 180 16.32 3.89 -6.81
N MET A 181 16.00 4.62 -5.74
CA MET A 181 14.90 4.24 -4.83
C MET A 181 13.61 4.09 -5.64
N HIS A 182 12.87 3.02 -5.41
CA HIS A 182 11.62 2.79 -6.14
C HIS A 182 10.62 3.93 -5.92
N SER A 183 10.51 4.48 -4.71
CA SER A 183 9.70 5.67 -4.44
C SER A 183 10.12 6.90 -5.26
N HIS A 184 11.43 7.08 -5.50
CA HIS A 184 11.93 8.15 -6.36
C HIS A 184 11.58 7.90 -7.85
N LEU A 185 11.81 6.70 -8.34
CA LEU A 185 11.45 6.32 -9.73
C LEU A 185 9.95 6.47 -9.98
N PHE A 186 9.12 6.13 -8.99
CA PHE A 186 7.68 6.34 -9.07
C PHE A 186 7.32 7.82 -9.14
N ALA A 187 7.94 8.68 -8.34
CA ALA A 187 7.75 10.13 -8.40
C ALA A 187 8.15 10.71 -9.77
N VAL A 188 9.27 10.23 -10.36
CA VAL A 188 9.68 10.61 -11.72
C VAL A 188 8.62 10.23 -12.75
N MET A 189 8.10 8.99 -12.67
CA MET A 189 7.00 8.53 -13.54
C MET A 189 5.75 9.40 -13.39
N MET A 190 5.33 9.74 -12.16
CA MET A 190 4.18 10.60 -11.91
C MET A 190 4.32 11.96 -12.62
N ARG A 191 5.48 12.61 -12.48
CA ARG A 191 5.77 13.88 -13.15
C ARG A 191 5.70 13.74 -14.67
N ALA A 192 6.29 12.68 -15.22
CA ALA A 192 6.28 12.42 -16.66
C ALA A 192 4.86 12.18 -17.21
N LEU A 193 3.96 11.66 -16.38
CA LEU A 193 2.55 11.47 -16.70
C LEU A 193 1.69 12.72 -16.42
N GLY A 194 2.25 13.79 -15.84
CA GLY A 194 1.51 14.98 -15.44
C GLY A 194 0.59 14.75 -14.23
N VAL A 195 0.99 13.87 -13.33
CA VAL A 195 0.35 13.59 -12.03
C VAL A 195 1.18 14.24 -10.93
N ASP A 196 0.56 14.84 -9.93
CA ASP A 196 1.24 15.47 -8.79
C ASP A 196 2.02 14.39 -8.01
N ASP A 197 3.33 14.55 -7.91
CA ASP A 197 4.25 13.59 -7.31
C ASP A 197 4.55 13.88 -5.82
N ARG A 198 3.90 14.87 -5.22
CA ARG A 198 4.09 15.18 -3.81
C ARG A 198 3.49 14.09 -2.95
N TYR A 199 4.22 13.69 -1.91
CA TYR A 199 3.79 12.68 -0.96
C TYR A 199 2.43 13.04 -0.33
N GLY A 200 1.49 12.10 -0.35
CA GLY A 200 0.15 12.28 0.20
C GLY A 200 -0.80 13.21 -0.58
N ALA A 201 -0.36 13.82 -1.70
CA ALA A 201 -1.15 14.78 -2.46
C ALA A 201 -2.52 14.24 -2.94
N HIS A 202 -2.65 12.93 -3.06
CA HIS A 202 -3.86 12.30 -3.59
C HIS A 202 -4.77 11.71 -2.52
N LEU A 203 -4.48 11.93 -1.23
CA LEU A 203 -5.25 11.35 -0.12
C LEU A 203 -6.73 11.71 -0.18
N ASP A 204 -7.07 12.94 -0.58
CA ASP A 204 -8.45 13.42 -0.64
C ASP A 204 -9.28 12.84 -1.80
N VAL A 205 -8.60 12.29 -2.83
CA VAL A 205 -9.29 11.83 -4.04
C VAL A 205 -9.32 10.32 -4.20
N VAL A 206 -8.48 9.55 -3.49
CA VAL A 206 -8.51 8.10 -3.58
C VAL A 206 -9.64 7.53 -2.72
N PRO A 207 -10.36 6.47 -3.16
CA PRO A 207 -11.45 5.86 -2.42
C PRO A 207 -10.95 4.93 -1.30
N ALA A 208 -11.89 4.44 -0.49
CA ALA A 208 -11.62 3.52 0.62
C ALA A 208 -10.90 2.23 0.18
N GLU A 209 -11.20 1.74 -1.01
CA GLU A 209 -10.57 0.54 -1.57
C GLU A 209 -9.05 0.71 -1.70
N THR A 210 -8.59 1.88 -2.12
CA THR A 210 -7.15 2.22 -2.16
C THR A 210 -6.56 2.31 -0.75
N LEU A 211 -7.28 2.97 0.17
CA LEU A 211 -6.81 3.14 1.55
C LEU A 211 -6.72 1.79 2.26
N ALA A 212 -7.67 0.88 2.03
CA ALA A 212 -7.69 -0.44 2.66
C ALA A 212 -6.45 -1.29 2.30
N GLU A 213 -5.97 -1.25 1.05
CA GLU A 213 -4.72 -1.91 0.67
C GLU A 213 -3.52 -1.37 1.48
N VAL A 214 -3.36 -0.05 1.54
CA VAL A 214 -2.25 0.59 2.25
C VAL A 214 -2.37 0.41 3.76
N ASN A 215 -3.58 0.44 4.30
CA ASN A 215 -3.86 0.21 5.70
C ASN A 215 -3.57 -1.23 6.13
N LEU A 216 -3.86 -2.23 5.27
CA LEU A 216 -3.46 -3.62 5.52
C LEU A 216 -1.95 -3.73 5.69
N MET A 217 -1.16 -3.11 4.79
CA MET A 217 0.30 -3.13 4.87
C MET A 217 0.78 -2.51 6.18
N SER A 218 0.27 -1.32 6.53
CA SER A 218 0.64 -0.60 7.75
C SER A 218 0.24 -1.37 9.01
N MET A 219 -0.98 -1.92 9.06
CA MET A 219 -1.43 -2.75 10.17
C MET A 219 -0.53 -3.97 10.37
N CYS A 220 -0.27 -4.73 9.31
CA CYS A 220 0.59 -5.90 9.38
C CYS A 220 2.04 -5.53 9.72
N GLY A 221 2.54 -4.41 9.21
CA GLY A 221 3.86 -3.87 9.49
C GLY A 221 4.04 -3.47 10.95
N LEU A 222 3.11 -2.74 11.53
CA LEU A 222 3.21 -2.25 12.90
C LEU A 222 2.98 -3.34 13.96
N HIS A 223 2.21 -4.39 13.66
CA HIS A 223 1.91 -5.43 14.63
C HIS A 223 2.83 -6.67 14.52
N ARG A 224 3.62 -6.93 15.57
CA ARG A 224 4.47 -8.13 15.64
C ARG A 224 3.67 -9.43 15.48
N SER A 225 2.44 -9.48 15.99
CA SER A 225 1.55 -10.63 15.89
C SER A 225 1.07 -10.89 14.45
N LEU A 226 1.15 -9.92 13.55
CA LEU A 226 0.76 -10.04 12.16
C LEU A 226 1.96 -10.17 11.19
N ARG A 227 3.17 -10.47 11.71
CA ARG A 227 4.37 -10.57 10.87
C ARG A 227 4.25 -11.63 9.77
N GLY A 228 3.56 -12.75 10.05
CA GLY A 228 3.27 -13.76 9.03
C GLY A 228 2.35 -13.22 7.93
N ALA A 229 1.31 -12.48 8.30
CA ALA A 229 0.40 -11.84 7.36
C ALA A 229 1.12 -10.78 6.51
N LEU A 230 2.03 -9.98 7.10
CA LEU A 230 2.85 -9.05 6.33
C LEU A 230 3.67 -9.75 5.26
N LEU A 231 4.34 -10.84 5.62
CA LEU A 231 5.17 -11.60 4.67
C LEU A 231 4.33 -12.30 3.60
N GLY A 232 3.11 -12.73 3.92
CA GLY A 232 2.16 -13.25 2.94
C GLY A 232 1.69 -12.17 1.95
N GLN A 233 1.33 -11.00 2.44
CA GLN A 233 0.96 -9.84 1.64
C GLN A 233 2.15 -9.40 0.75
N PHE A 234 3.34 -9.29 1.30
CA PHE A 234 4.56 -8.94 0.58
C PHE A 234 4.87 -9.97 -0.52
N ALA A 235 4.81 -11.28 -0.21
CA ALA A 235 4.98 -12.33 -1.21
C ALA A 235 3.97 -12.21 -2.36
N THR A 236 2.73 -11.81 -2.08
CA THR A 236 1.74 -11.60 -3.14
C THR A 236 2.17 -10.50 -4.09
N VAL A 237 2.67 -9.37 -3.58
CA VAL A 237 3.17 -8.26 -4.39
C VAL A 237 4.34 -8.73 -5.24
N GLU A 238 5.37 -9.32 -4.65
CA GLU A 238 6.59 -9.76 -5.34
C GLU A 238 6.33 -10.82 -6.43
N LEU A 239 5.35 -11.70 -6.20
CA LEU A 239 5.03 -12.77 -7.16
C LEU A 239 4.14 -12.28 -8.32
N THR A 240 3.35 -11.22 -8.13
CA THR A 240 2.39 -10.74 -9.15
C THR A 240 2.83 -9.45 -9.84
N SER A 241 3.83 -8.76 -9.32
CA SER A 241 4.27 -7.46 -9.80
C SER A 241 4.93 -7.53 -11.18
N SER A 242 5.87 -8.45 -11.43
CA SER A 242 6.60 -8.51 -12.70
C SER A 242 5.68 -8.62 -13.93
N PRO A 243 4.72 -9.57 -14.04
CA PRO A 243 3.81 -9.61 -15.19
C PRO A 243 2.87 -8.40 -15.26
N GLY A 244 2.47 -7.82 -14.13
CA GLY A 244 1.70 -6.58 -14.05
C GLY A 244 2.46 -5.39 -14.61
N SER A 245 3.71 -5.26 -14.21
CA SER A 245 4.66 -4.22 -14.65
C SER A 245 4.94 -4.29 -16.15
N ASP A 246 5.16 -5.48 -16.72
CA ASP A 246 5.30 -5.64 -18.18
C ASP A 246 4.06 -5.14 -18.94
N ARG A 247 2.86 -5.44 -18.42
CA ARG A 247 1.62 -4.93 -19.02
C ARG A 247 1.54 -3.41 -18.97
N LEU A 248 1.94 -2.79 -17.88
CA LEU A 248 1.95 -1.33 -17.73
C LEU A 248 2.99 -0.66 -18.62
N VAL A 249 4.21 -1.22 -18.73
CA VAL A 249 5.23 -0.73 -19.68
C VAL A 249 4.68 -0.75 -21.12
N ARG A 250 4.03 -1.85 -21.52
CA ARG A 250 3.42 -1.95 -22.86
C ARG A 250 2.26 -0.97 -23.05
N ALA A 251 1.43 -0.76 -22.01
CA ALA A 251 0.37 0.25 -22.03
C ALA A 251 0.93 1.65 -22.22
N MET A 252 1.94 2.02 -21.46
CA MET A 252 2.60 3.33 -21.54
C MET A 252 3.23 3.58 -22.91
N ARG A 253 3.95 2.59 -23.46
CA ARG A 253 4.51 2.66 -24.81
C ARG A 253 3.42 2.83 -25.88
N ARG A 254 2.33 2.08 -25.79
CA ARG A 254 1.16 2.20 -26.69
C ARG A 254 0.53 3.60 -26.62
N LEU A 255 0.54 4.22 -25.44
CA LEU A 255 0.00 5.57 -25.20
C LEU A 255 0.99 6.69 -25.54
N GLY A 256 2.20 6.36 -26.02
CA GLY A 256 3.21 7.34 -26.44
C GLY A 256 3.99 7.96 -25.28
N CYS A 257 4.00 7.33 -24.10
CA CYS A 257 4.79 7.79 -22.97
C CYS A 257 6.29 7.52 -23.20
N GLY A 258 7.13 8.47 -22.76
CA GLY A 258 8.59 8.38 -22.87
C GLY A 258 9.24 7.45 -21.81
N PRO A 259 10.58 7.30 -21.88
CA PRO A 259 11.33 6.46 -20.94
C PRO A 259 11.08 6.80 -19.47
N GLU A 260 11.12 8.08 -19.09
CA GLU A 260 10.91 8.53 -17.71
C GLU A 260 9.57 8.04 -17.10
N ALA A 261 8.55 7.84 -17.96
CA ALA A 261 7.27 7.29 -17.52
C ALA A 261 7.28 5.76 -17.40
N THR A 262 8.23 5.06 -18.03
CA THR A 262 8.25 3.59 -18.06
C THR A 262 9.28 2.97 -17.14
N ASP A 263 10.30 3.73 -16.71
CA ASP A 263 11.48 3.19 -16.02
C ASP A 263 11.12 2.51 -14.70
N PHE A 264 10.18 3.07 -13.92
CA PHE A 264 9.73 2.47 -12.67
C PHE A 264 9.22 1.03 -12.87
N TYR A 265 8.28 0.83 -13.80
CA TYR A 265 7.75 -0.51 -14.05
C TYR A 265 8.73 -1.41 -14.84
N ALA A 266 9.62 -0.82 -15.63
CA ALA A 266 10.66 -1.61 -16.31
C ALA A 266 11.67 -2.18 -15.31
N GLU A 267 12.02 -1.46 -14.26
CA GLU A 267 12.84 -1.94 -13.15
C GLU A 267 12.18 -3.14 -12.46
N HIS A 268 10.90 -3.04 -12.13
CA HIS A 268 10.14 -4.11 -11.48
C HIS A 268 10.01 -5.38 -12.34
N VAL A 269 10.04 -5.28 -13.67
CA VAL A 269 10.07 -6.48 -14.53
C VAL A 269 11.32 -7.31 -14.28
N GLU A 270 12.46 -6.67 -14.03
CA GLU A 270 13.76 -7.34 -13.84
C GLU A 270 13.99 -7.72 -12.36
N ALA A 271 13.72 -6.80 -11.43
CA ALA A 271 13.96 -6.98 -10.00
C ALA A 271 13.07 -8.09 -9.41
N ASP A 272 11.77 -8.06 -9.69
CA ASP A 272 10.81 -8.96 -9.05
C ASP A 272 10.95 -10.40 -9.51
N ALA A 273 11.54 -10.66 -10.67
CA ALA A 273 11.90 -12.02 -11.07
C ALA A 273 12.96 -12.66 -10.14
N VAL A 274 13.81 -11.85 -9.49
CA VAL A 274 14.77 -12.28 -8.47
C VAL A 274 14.14 -12.29 -7.10
N HIS A 275 13.38 -11.24 -6.76
CA HIS A 275 12.70 -11.07 -5.47
C HIS A 275 11.71 -12.21 -5.20
N GLU A 276 10.94 -12.68 -6.21
CA GLU A 276 10.07 -13.86 -6.09
C GLU A 276 10.81 -15.05 -5.48
N GLN A 277 11.99 -15.38 -6.01
CA GLN A 277 12.78 -16.50 -5.52
C GLN A 277 13.32 -16.26 -4.10
N LEU A 278 13.76 -15.03 -3.81
CA LEU A 278 14.23 -14.64 -2.48
C LEU A 278 13.10 -14.72 -1.45
N VAL A 279 11.92 -14.20 -1.75
CA VAL A 279 10.77 -14.26 -0.84
C VAL A 279 10.37 -15.71 -0.55
N ARG A 280 10.18 -16.52 -1.59
CA ARG A 280 9.72 -17.91 -1.42
C ARG A 280 10.74 -18.77 -0.69
N ARG A 281 11.99 -18.79 -1.18
CA ARG A 281 13.02 -19.72 -0.73
C ARG A 281 13.90 -19.16 0.38
N GLY A 282 14.16 -17.88 0.36
CA GLY A 282 15.06 -17.22 1.29
C GLY A 282 14.36 -16.64 2.53
N VAL A 283 13.11 -16.20 2.40
CA VAL A 283 12.33 -15.63 3.51
C VAL A 283 11.34 -16.64 4.07
N LEU A 284 10.32 -17.01 3.28
CA LEU A 284 9.23 -17.88 3.77
C LEU A 284 9.70 -19.30 4.09
N GLY A 285 10.57 -19.91 3.28
CA GLY A 285 11.07 -21.25 3.52
C GLY A 285 11.74 -21.40 4.89
N PRO A 286 12.82 -20.65 5.19
CA PRO A 286 13.47 -20.68 6.51
C PRO A 286 12.55 -20.26 7.66
N LEU A 287 11.69 -19.26 7.47
CA LEU A 287 10.74 -18.83 8.48
C LEU A 287 9.79 -19.95 8.89
N LEU A 288 9.12 -20.58 7.90
CA LEU A 288 8.13 -21.63 8.17
C LEU A 288 8.77 -22.96 8.61
N THR A 289 10.06 -23.16 8.34
CA THR A 289 10.81 -24.26 8.93
C THR A 289 11.04 -24.06 10.43
N ALA A 290 11.30 -22.81 10.83
CA ALA A 290 11.55 -22.45 12.23
C ALA A 290 10.25 -22.23 13.03
N GLU A 291 9.23 -21.66 12.41
CA GLU A 291 7.96 -21.24 13.02
C GLU A 291 6.77 -21.69 12.15
N PRO A 292 6.48 -23.01 12.07
CA PRO A 292 5.45 -23.55 11.17
C PRO A 292 4.03 -23.06 11.50
N GLU A 293 3.80 -22.61 12.73
CA GLU A 293 2.52 -22.03 13.17
C GLU A 293 2.17 -20.73 12.42
N LEU A 294 3.13 -20.05 11.83
CA LEU A 294 2.89 -18.83 11.03
C LEU A 294 2.26 -19.12 9.66
N ALA A 295 2.18 -20.38 9.24
CA ALA A 295 1.63 -20.73 7.92
C ALA A 295 0.21 -20.18 7.70
N THR A 296 -0.64 -20.26 8.74
CA THR A 296 -2.01 -19.72 8.68
C THR A 296 -2.02 -18.19 8.50
N ASP A 297 -1.14 -17.48 9.20
CA ASP A 297 -1.04 -16.02 9.07
C ASP A 297 -0.48 -15.62 7.70
N VAL A 298 0.50 -16.37 7.17
CA VAL A 298 1.03 -16.13 5.81
C VAL A 298 -0.08 -16.30 4.77
N VAL A 299 -0.84 -17.41 4.83
CA VAL A 299 -1.97 -17.64 3.92
C VAL A 299 -3.02 -16.54 4.05
N PHE A 300 -3.33 -16.11 5.28
CA PHE A 300 -4.23 -14.98 5.51
C PHE A 300 -3.71 -13.71 4.82
N GLY A 301 -2.44 -13.39 4.95
CA GLY A 301 -1.83 -12.22 4.31
C GLY A 301 -1.91 -12.26 2.78
N VAL A 302 -1.63 -13.42 2.17
CA VAL A 302 -1.79 -13.65 0.71
C VAL A 302 -3.23 -13.36 0.29
N ARG A 303 -4.18 -14.01 0.95
CA ARG A 303 -5.61 -13.90 0.59
C ARG A 303 -6.17 -12.50 0.86
N ALA A 304 -5.74 -11.84 1.94
CA ALA A 304 -6.16 -10.47 2.25
C ALA A 304 -5.66 -9.48 1.20
N ALA A 305 -4.43 -9.62 0.74
CA ALA A 305 -3.90 -8.80 -0.35
C ALA A 305 -4.72 -8.99 -1.64
N ILE A 306 -5.00 -10.24 -2.03
CA ILE A 306 -5.82 -10.55 -3.22
C ILE A 306 -7.25 -10.01 -3.06
N HIS A 307 -7.87 -10.18 -1.89
CA HIS A 307 -9.24 -9.72 -1.62
C HIS A 307 -9.36 -8.20 -1.78
N LEU A 308 -8.45 -7.43 -1.16
CA LEU A 308 -8.50 -5.97 -1.24
C LEU A 308 -8.13 -5.45 -2.63
N ALA A 309 -7.11 -6.03 -3.27
CA ALA A 309 -6.75 -5.69 -4.65
C ALA A 309 -7.92 -5.96 -5.61
N GLY A 310 -8.64 -7.07 -5.43
CA GLY A 310 -9.83 -7.39 -6.21
C GLY A 310 -10.96 -6.38 -6.04
N ARG A 311 -11.16 -5.83 -4.82
CA ARG A 311 -12.15 -4.77 -4.56
C ARG A 311 -11.81 -3.48 -5.30
N LEU A 312 -10.55 -3.04 -5.22
CA LEU A 312 -10.09 -1.86 -5.96
C LEU A 312 -10.19 -2.08 -7.47
N GLU A 313 -9.77 -3.23 -7.96
CA GLU A 313 -9.79 -3.56 -9.38
C GLU A 313 -11.23 -3.59 -9.94
N ALA A 314 -12.16 -4.16 -9.19
CA ALA A 314 -13.59 -4.15 -9.55
C ALA A 314 -14.13 -2.71 -9.67
N LEU A 315 -13.80 -1.83 -8.71
CA LEU A 315 -14.17 -0.42 -8.77
C LEU A 315 -13.61 0.27 -10.02
N LEU A 316 -12.30 0.09 -10.29
CA LEU A 316 -11.64 0.68 -11.46
C LEU A 316 -12.34 0.26 -12.75
N LEU A 317 -12.50 -1.04 -12.97
CA LEU A 317 -13.07 -1.59 -14.20
C LEU A 317 -14.53 -1.19 -14.38
N GLU A 318 -15.33 -1.19 -13.31
CA GLU A 318 -16.73 -0.75 -13.35
C GLU A 318 -16.85 0.71 -13.76
N ARG A 319 -16.08 1.61 -13.15
CA ARG A 319 -16.07 3.04 -13.47
C ARG A 319 -15.58 3.30 -14.88
N TRP A 320 -14.46 2.68 -15.24
CA TRP A 320 -13.88 2.86 -16.58
C TRP A 320 -14.78 2.32 -17.71
N ALA A 321 -15.52 1.24 -17.46
CA ALA A 321 -16.49 0.74 -18.45
C ALA A 321 -17.60 1.75 -18.73
N ARG A 322 -17.96 2.61 -17.76
CA ARG A 322 -18.92 3.70 -17.94
C ARG A 322 -18.29 5.00 -18.44
N GLY A 323 -16.95 5.04 -18.62
CA GLY A 323 -16.22 6.25 -18.95
C GLY A 323 -16.16 7.26 -17.80
N GLU A 324 -16.36 6.80 -16.57
CA GLU A 324 -16.34 7.60 -15.34
C GLU A 324 -15.01 7.49 -14.63
N SER A 325 -14.66 8.53 -13.85
CA SER A 325 -13.51 8.49 -12.95
C SER A 325 -13.77 7.55 -11.78
N SER A 326 -12.74 6.78 -11.40
CA SER A 326 -12.71 5.97 -10.19
C SER A 326 -12.30 6.76 -8.94
N LEU A 327 -11.78 7.97 -9.12
CA LEU A 327 -11.43 8.88 -8.04
C LEU A 327 -12.67 9.56 -7.47
N LEU A 328 -12.60 9.91 -6.19
CA LEU A 328 -13.64 10.72 -5.54
C LEU A 328 -13.65 12.13 -6.14
N ALA A 329 -14.84 12.71 -6.25
CA ALA A 329 -14.95 14.12 -6.62
C ALA A 329 -14.25 14.96 -5.52
N GLN A 330 -13.35 15.87 -5.92
CA GLN A 330 -12.79 16.82 -4.98
C GLN A 330 -13.94 17.58 -4.31
N ALA A 331 -13.97 17.57 -2.98
CA ALA A 331 -14.82 18.49 -2.25
C ALA A 331 -14.38 19.91 -2.70
N ARG A 332 -15.29 20.64 -3.35
CA ARG A 332 -15.01 22.03 -3.74
C ARG A 332 -14.68 22.77 -2.46
N SER A 333 -13.43 23.19 -2.31
CA SER A 333 -13.03 24.12 -1.26
C SER A 333 -14.01 25.27 -1.31
N GLY A 334 -14.83 25.40 -0.29
CA GLY A 334 -15.79 26.51 -0.17
C GLY A 334 -15.04 27.83 -0.28
N ALA A 335 -15.52 28.68 -1.16
CA ALA A 335 -15.06 30.05 -1.38
C ALA A 335 -15.23 30.91 -0.12
#